data_8a14c3b4987c782181b3971fcbcff1ad
#
_entry.id   8a14c3b4987c782181b3971fcbcff1ad
#
_cell.length_a   1.000
_cell.length_b   1.000
_cell.length_c   1.000
_cell.angle_alpha   90.00
_cell.angle_beta   90.00
_cell.angle_gamma   90.00
#
_symmetry.space_group_name_H-M   'P 1'
#
loop_
_entity.id
_entity.type
_entity.pdbx_description
1 polymer ?
#
loop_
_entity_poly.entity_id
_entity_poly.type
_entity_poly.pdbx_seq_one_letter_code
_entity_poly.pdbx_strand_id
1 'polypeptide(L)'
;MSTIAAKPLSSSMSDGLSFMGFVRQGGLVGVRNHLAIISTVALCNRIAELAAQRHEADTDEPVLQIKGEFQRGLQLADAQLQNQVIRQLIEHPNIGAALVLCHDRRSAQAWQKLFTNKPVEVLAVMDGEGVGSTIELASQALERLGQEIRGYVRVPCPFSTLTFALECGGSDASSAVCSNPAVGQFVDVAIAQAVAGVDKGVG
;
A
#
# COMPACT_ATOMS: atom_id res chain seq x y z
N MET A 1 20.49 -10.99 -10.63
CA MET A 1 20.19 -9.67 -10.05
C MET A 1 19.82 -8.76 -11.20
N SER A 2 18.53 -8.61 -11.48
CA SER A 2 18.05 -7.74 -12.55
C SER A 2 17.44 -6.52 -11.88
N THR A 3 18.16 -5.41 -11.91
CA THR A 3 17.68 -4.10 -11.46
C THR A 3 16.54 -3.69 -12.39
N ILE A 4 15.32 -3.74 -11.91
CA ILE A 4 14.17 -3.18 -12.65
C ILE A 4 14.28 -1.67 -12.55
N ALA A 5 15.04 -1.07 -13.46
CA ALA A 5 15.02 0.36 -13.66
C ALA A 5 13.64 0.73 -14.24
N ALA A 6 12.85 1.45 -13.46
CA ALA A 6 11.63 2.05 -13.97
C ALA A 6 11.99 2.94 -15.16
N LYS A 7 11.44 2.62 -16.34
CA LYS A 7 11.62 3.41 -17.54
C LYS A 7 11.07 4.81 -17.27
N PRO A 8 11.86 5.88 -17.42
CA PRO A 8 11.33 7.24 -17.24
C PRO A 8 10.21 7.44 -18.25
N LEU A 9 9.08 7.94 -17.78
CA LEU A 9 8.01 8.43 -18.64
C LEU A 9 8.60 9.59 -19.46
N SER A 10 9.05 9.32 -20.68
CA SER A 10 9.51 10.32 -21.62
C SER A 10 8.30 11.05 -22.19
N SER A 11 7.84 12.08 -21.51
CA SER A 11 7.05 13.14 -22.12
C SER A 11 7.63 14.45 -21.65
N SER A 12 7.87 15.37 -22.57
CA SER A 12 8.26 16.74 -22.33
C SER A 12 7.42 17.31 -21.19
N MET A 13 8.05 17.61 -20.06
CA MET A 13 7.42 18.26 -18.91
C MET A 13 7.05 19.69 -19.34
N SER A 14 5.84 19.84 -19.90
CA SER A 14 5.23 21.13 -20.15
C SER A 14 4.57 21.60 -18.85
N ASP A 15 4.94 22.75 -18.38
CA ASP A 15 4.41 23.69 -17.36
C ASP A 15 3.25 23.30 -16.41
N GLY A 16 2.94 22.02 -16.20
CA GLY A 16 1.99 21.56 -15.22
C GLY A 16 2.65 21.29 -13.86
N LEU A 17 1.88 21.36 -12.77
CA LEU A 17 2.34 20.95 -11.46
C LEU A 17 2.80 19.48 -11.47
N SER A 18 3.92 19.21 -10.84
CA SER A 18 4.47 17.88 -10.64
C SER A 18 4.81 17.64 -9.18
N PHE A 19 4.90 16.38 -8.81
CA PHE A 19 5.35 15.95 -7.48
C PHE A 19 6.34 14.80 -7.60
N MET A 20 7.12 14.58 -6.54
CA MET A 20 8.07 13.45 -6.46
C MET A 20 7.36 12.21 -5.95
N GLY A 21 7.13 11.23 -6.83
CA GLY A 21 6.39 10.00 -6.55
C GLY A 21 7.13 8.72 -6.93
N PHE A 22 6.65 7.59 -6.44
CA PHE A 22 7.11 6.26 -6.77
C PHE A 22 6.23 5.66 -7.87
N VAL A 23 6.74 5.52 -9.07
CA VAL A 23 6.02 4.87 -10.18
C VAL A 23 5.98 3.36 -9.94
N ARG A 24 4.78 2.80 -9.98
CA ARG A 24 4.53 1.37 -9.84
C ARG A 24 4.30 0.71 -11.20
N GLN A 25 4.45 -0.60 -11.24
CA GLN A 25 4.07 -1.38 -12.40
C GLN A 25 2.56 -1.14 -12.69
N GLY A 26 2.20 -0.91 -13.94
CA GLY A 26 0.83 -0.52 -14.32
C GLY A 26 0.55 0.99 -14.30
N GLY A 27 1.57 1.84 -14.02
CA GLY A 27 1.47 3.30 -14.14
C GLY A 27 0.85 4.03 -12.94
N LEU A 28 0.47 3.32 -11.89
CA LEU A 28 0.03 3.95 -10.64
C LEU A 28 1.21 4.63 -9.94
N VAL A 29 0.94 5.72 -9.23
CA VAL A 29 1.97 6.50 -8.53
C VAL A 29 1.67 6.58 -7.04
N GLY A 30 2.66 6.17 -6.23
CA GLY A 30 2.61 6.32 -4.78
C GLY A 30 3.39 7.54 -4.30
N VAL A 31 2.89 8.22 -3.29
CA VAL A 31 3.60 9.30 -2.58
C VAL A 31 4.44 8.77 -1.41
N ARG A 32 4.30 7.49 -1.11
CA ARG A 32 5.02 6.75 -0.06
C ARG A 32 5.55 5.43 -0.62
N ASN A 33 6.46 4.81 0.13
CA ASN A 33 7.03 3.51 -0.20
C ASN A 33 7.06 2.64 1.06
N HIS A 34 5.87 2.38 1.62
CA HIS A 34 5.77 1.63 2.87
C HIS A 34 6.13 0.15 2.68
N LEU A 35 6.92 -0.38 3.62
CA LEU A 35 6.92 -1.79 3.93
C LEU A 35 5.69 -2.09 4.79
N ALA A 36 4.89 -3.07 4.40
CA ALA A 36 3.66 -3.38 5.12
C ALA A 36 3.62 -4.83 5.59
N ILE A 37 2.95 -5.07 6.72
CA ILE A 37 2.54 -6.39 7.17
C ILE A 37 1.02 -6.42 7.30
N ILE A 38 0.39 -7.42 6.69
CA ILE A 38 -1.06 -7.48 6.55
C ILE A 38 -1.55 -8.83 7.06
N SER A 39 -2.46 -8.81 8.02
CA SER A 39 -3.14 -10.01 8.52
C SER A 39 -4.41 -10.25 7.72
N THR A 40 -4.59 -11.45 7.17
CA THR A 40 -5.84 -11.82 6.49
C THR A 40 -6.94 -12.24 7.46
N VAL A 41 -6.59 -12.59 8.70
CA VAL A 41 -7.51 -12.97 9.77
C VAL A 41 -7.03 -12.44 11.12
N ALA A 42 -7.95 -12.13 12.02
CA ALA A 42 -7.64 -11.57 13.34
C ALA A 42 -6.64 -12.41 14.17
N LEU A 43 -6.65 -13.72 13.98
CA LEU A 43 -5.72 -14.64 14.64
C LEU A 43 -4.24 -14.31 14.37
N CYS A 44 -3.93 -13.74 13.21
CA CYS A 44 -2.57 -13.37 12.81
C CYS A 44 -2.13 -12.01 13.34
N ASN A 45 -3.05 -11.17 13.87
CA ASN A 45 -2.75 -9.79 14.24
C ASN A 45 -1.63 -9.65 15.26
N ARG A 46 -1.64 -10.51 16.30
CA ARG A 46 -0.61 -10.45 17.36
C ARG A 46 0.77 -10.85 16.84
N ILE A 47 0.83 -11.84 15.94
CA ILE A 47 2.09 -12.25 15.31
C ILE A 47 2.61 -11.15 14.40
N ALA A 48 1.72 -10.53 13.61
CA ALA A 48 2.07 -9.39 12.77
C ALA A 48 2.67 -8.22 13.58
N GLU A 49 2.02 -7.89 14.68
CA GLU A 49 2.47 -6.82 15.58
C GLU A 49 3.86 -7.11 16.16
N LEU A 50 4.08 -8.31 16.68
CA LEU A 50 5.36 -8.70 17.28
C LEU A 50 6.48 -8.80 16.23
N ALA A 51 6.17 -9.26 15.02
CA ALA A 51 7.14 -9.31 13.93
C ALA A 51 7.53 -7.89 13.46
N ALA A 52 6.56 -6.99 13.35
CA ALA A 52 6.81 -5.59 13.01
C ALA A 52 7.68 -4.91 14.08
N GLN A 53 7.32 -5.03 15.36
CA GLN A 53 8.09 -4.47 16.48
C GLN A 53 9.53 -4.98 16.50
N ARG A 54 9.73 -6.27 16.23
CA ARG A 54 11.07 -6.85 16.16
C ARG A 54 11.87 -6.27 15.00
N HIS A 55 11.28 -6.22 13.81
CA HIS A 55 11.92 -5.63 12.63
C HIS A 55 12.29 -4.17 12.85
N GLU A 56 11.38 -3.38 13.40
CA GLU A 56 11.61 -1.96 13.70
C GLU A 56 12.72 -1.76 14.74
N ALA A 57 12.82 -2.64 15.75
CA ALA A 57 13.89 -2.60 16.74
C ALA A 57 15.27 -2.93 16.16
N ASP A 58 15.31 -3.82 15.17
CA ASP A 58 16.55 -4.28 14.55
C ASP A 58 17.04 -3.34 13.42
N THR A 59 16.13 -2.61 12.76
CA THR A 59 16.43 -1.86 11.52
C THR A 59 16.13 -0.37 11.58
N ASP A 60 15.39 0.10 12.58
CA ASP A 60 14.82 1.47 12.65
C ASP A 60 13.90 1.83 11.46
N GLU A 61 13.42 0.83 10.71
CA GLU A 61 12.51 1.01 9.58
C GLU A 61 11.06 0.75 9.99
N PRO A 62 10.15 1.74 9.85
CA PRO A 62 8.77 1.57 10.26
C PRO A 62 8.00 0.63 9.35
N VAL A 63 7.20 -0.24 9.93
CA VAL A 63 6.34 -1.20 9.22
C VAL A 63 4.88 -0.78 9.35
N LEU A 64 4.21 -0.57 8.21
CA LEU A 64 2.79 -0.30 8.18
C LEU A 64 2.00 -1.58 8.52
N GLN A 65 1.32 -1.57 9.65
CA GLN A 65 0.53 -2.71 10.10
C GLN A 65 -0.93 -2.56 9.66
N ILE A 66 -1.43 -3.52 8.87
CA ILE A 66 -2.84 -3.60 8.47
C ILE A 66 -3.44 -4.83 9.14
N LYS A 67 -4.22 -4.59 10.18
CA LYS A 67 -4.84 -5.64 10.99
C LYS A 67 -6.13 -6.12 10.32
N GLY A 68 -6.24 -7.44 10.10
CA GLY A 68 -7.48 -8.07 9.65
C GLY A 68 -8.37 -8.34 10.85
N GLU A 69 -9.53 -7.69 10.89
CA GLU A 69 -10.58 -8.01 11.86
C GLU A 69 -11.57 -9.03 11.28
N PHE A 70 -11.23 -9.57 10.15
CA PHE A 70 -12.08 -10.47 9.41
C PHE A 70 -12.17 -11.82 10.11
N GLN A 71 -13.38 -12.29 10.21
CA GLN A 71 -13.66 -13.54 10.88
C GLN A 71 -13.19 -14.75 10.07
N ARG A 72 -13.06 -15.85 10.78
CA ARG A 72 -12.71 -17.15 10.23
C ARG A 72 -13.62 -17.52 9.05
N GLY A 73 -13.00 -17.93 7.98
CA GLY A 73 -13.63 -18.77 6.97
C GLY A 73 -14.10 -18.02 5.74
N LEU A 74 -13.58 -18.53 4.65
CA LEU A 74 -13.88 -18.19 3.26
C LEU A 74 -15.34 -18.46 2.83
N GLN A 75 -16.23 -18.81 3.75
CA GLN A 75 -17.60 -19.21 3.47
C GLN A 75 -18.67 -18.21 3.90
N LEU A 76 -18.28 -17.06 4.42
CA LEU A 76 -19.22 -16.01 4.74
C LEU A 76 -19.63 -15.28 3.45
N ALA A 77 -20.86 -14.78 3.40
CA ALA A 77 -21.40 -14.03 2.26
C ALA A 77 -20.47 -12.86 1.84
N ASP A 78 -19.75 -12.28 2.79
CA ASP A 78 -18.86 -11.14 2.60
C ASP A 78 -17.40 -11.51 2.30
N ALA A 79 -17.06 -12.80 2.25
CA ALA A 79 -15.67 -13.24 2.10
C ALA A 79 -15.01 -12.71 0.81
N GLN A 80 -15.77 -12.63 -0.28
CA GLN A 80 -15.28 -12.10 -1.54
C GLN A 80 -14.95 -10.60 -1.43
N LEU A 81 -15.84 -9.83 -0.80
CA LEU A 81 -15.62 -8.39 -0.59
C LEU A 81 -14.42 -8.15 0.33
N GLN A 82 -14.32 -8.90 1.42
CA GLN A 82 -13.20 -8.81 2.36
C GLN A 82 -11.86 -9.12 1.67
N ASN A 83 -11.79 -10.18 0.89
CA ASN A 83 -10.60 -10.54 0.11
C ASN A 83 -10.25 -9.46 -0.93
N GLN A 84 -11.25 -8.89 -1.57
CA GLN A 84 -11.05 -7.78 -2.52
C GLN A 84 -10.48 -6.54 -1.82
N VAL A 85 -11.01 -6.17 -0.65
CA VAL A 85 -10.51 -5.03 0.14
C VAL A 85 -9.05 -5.26 0.56
N ILE A 86 -8.73 -6.44 1.13
CA ILE A 86 -7.36 -6.79 1.52
C ILE A 86 -6.42 -6.71 0.31
N ARG A 87 -6.84 -7.28 -0.82
CA ARG A 87 -6.06 -7.23 -2.05
C ARG A 87 -5.79 -5.80 -2.50
N GLN A 88 -6.80 -4.94 -2.52
CA GLN A 88 -6.64 -3.53 -2.90
C GLN A 88 -5.73 -2.77 -1.94
N LEU A 89 -5.77 -3.08 -0.64
CA LEU A 89 -4.84 -2.51 0.33
C LEU A 89 -3.40 -2.94 0.04
N ILE A 90 -3.16 -4.22 -0.27
CA ILE A 90 -1.83 -4.71 -0.64
C ILE A 90 -1.35 -4.06 -1.95
N GLU A 91 -2.23 -3.95 -2.95
CA GLU A 91 -1.92 -3.36 -4.25
C GLU A 91 -1.84 -1.82 -4.23
N HIS A 92 -2.19 -1.18 -3.11
CA HIS A 92 -2.17 0.28 -3.00
C HIS A 92 -0.80 0.85 -3.39
N PRO A 93 -0.74 1.93 -4.21
CA PRO A 93 0.51 2.46 -4.75
C PRO A 93 1.48 2.98 -3.67
N ASN A 94 1.01 3.35 -2.49
CA ASN A 94 1.85 3.75 -1.36
C ASN A 94 2.56 2.58 -0.66
N ILE A 95 2.16 1.34 -0.94
CA ILE A 95 2.85 0.14 -0.44
C ILE A 95 3.88 -0.28 -1.47
N GLY A 96 5.14 -0.30 -1.06
CA GLY A 96 6.28 -0.75 -1.87
C GLY A 96 6.40 -2.27 -1.88
N ALA A 97 6.32 -2.87 -0.69
CA ALA A 97 6.33 -4.31 -0.49
C ALA A 97 5.41 -4.71 0.66
N ALA A 98 4.94 -5.95 0.68
CA ALA A 98 4.05 -6.43 1.71
C ALA A 98 4.33 -7.87 2.13
N LEU A 99 4.31 -8.12 3.45
CA LEU A 99 4.21 -9.45 4.03
C LEU A 99 2.74 -9.73 4.38
N VAL A 100 2.18 -10.81 3.84
CA VAL A 100 0.81 -11.22 4.10
C VAL A 100 0.80 -12.43 5.03
N LEU A 101 0.15 -12.32 6.18
CA LEU A 101 -0.01 -13.42 7.13
C LEU A 101 -1.37 -14.06 6.98
N CYS A 102 -1.37 -15.36 6.71
CA CYS A 102 -2.55 -16.20 6.59
C CYS A 102 -2.59 -17.24 7.70
N HIS A 103 -3.77 -17.79 7.96
CA HIS A 103 -3.92 -18.84 8.97
C HIS A 103 -3.22 -20.13 8.55
N ASP A 104 -3.50 -20.64 7.36
CA ASP A 104 -3.08 -21.94 6.88
C ASP A 104 -2.43 -21.91 5.49
N ARG A 105 -1.75 -23.02 5.14
CA ARG A 105 -1.01 -23.17 3.87
C ARG A 105 -1.89 -23.05 2.64
N ARG A 106 -3.13 -23.52 2.68
CA ARG A 106 -4.05 -23.44 1.53
C ARG A 106 -4.41 -21.98 1.23
N SER A 107 -4.71 -21.21 2.28
CA SER A 107 -4.94 -19.78 2.20
C SER A 107 -3.71 -19.05 1.69
N ALA A 108 -2.52 -19.37 2.20
CA ALA A 108 -1.27 -18.77 1.75
C ALA A 108 -1.00 -19.01 0.25
N GLN A 109 -1.19 -20.24 -0.22
CA GLN A 109 -1.05 -20.56 -1.65
C GLN A 109 -2.05 -19.82 -2.54
N ALA A 110 -3.27 -19.59 -2.05
CA ALA A 110 -4.27 -18.82 -2.76
C ALA A 110 -3.86 -17.33 -2.87
N TRP A 111 -3.39 -16.74 -1.78
CA TRP A 111 -2.93 -15.35 -1.74
C TRP A 111 -1.66 -15.13 -2.59
N GLN A 112 -0.69 -16.04 -2.52
CA GLN A 112 0.57 -15.92 -3.28
C GLN A 112 0.35 -15.81 -4.79
N LYS A 113 -0.68 -16.46 -5.32
CA LYS A 113 -1.01 -16.43 -6.76
C LYS A 113 -1.61 -15.10 -7.24
N LEU A 114 -2.04 -14.24 -6.32
CA LEU A 114 -2.72 -13.01 -6.67
C LEU A 114 -1.77 -11.85 -6.98
N PHE A 115 -0.51 -11.94 -6.53
CA PHE A 115 0.43 -10.83 -6.58
C PHE A 115 1.61 -11.14 -7.50
N THR A 116 1.72 -10.37 -8.57
CA THR A 116 2.82 -10.49 -9.54
C THR A 116 3.51 -9.16 -9.83
N ASN A 117 2.90 -8.05 -9.40
CA ASN A 117 3.28 -6.70 -9.82
C ASN A 117 4.09 -5.92 -8.78
N LYS A 118 4.31 -6.49 -7.60
CA LYS A 118 5.15 -5.93 -6.54
C LYS A 118 5.70 -7.04 -5.65
N PRO A 119 6.74 -6.78 -4.85
CA PRO A 119 7.26 -7.73 -3.88
C PRO A 119 6.20 -8.05 -2.82
N VAL A 120 5.74 -9.29 -2.79
CA VAL A 120 4.82 -9.80 -1.76
C VAL A 120 5.28 -11.19 -1.34
N GLU A 121 5.54 -11.36 -0.04
CA GLU A 121 5.71 -12.66 0.57
C GLU A 121 4.45 -13.04 1.35
N VAL A 122 4.10 -14.32 1.36
CA VAL A 122 2.93 -14.84 2.09
C VAL A 122 3.38 -15.95 3.02
N LEU A 123 3.05 -15.81 4.31
CA LEU A 123 3.35 -16.81 5.34
C LEU A 123 2.07 -17.37 5.95
N ALA A 124 2.03 -18.70 6.10
CA ALA A 124 1.00 -19.39 6.87
C ALA A 124 1.45 -19.54 8.33
N VAL A 125 0.67 -18.99 9.26
CA VAL A 125 1.00 -19.06 10.70
C VAL A 125 1.05 -20.49 11.22
N MET A 126 0.21 -21.36 10.68
CA MET A 126 0.16 -22.78 11.06
C MET A 126 1.34 -23.61 10.53
N ASP A 127 2.16 -23.08 9.64
CA ASP A 127 3.34 -23.77 9.10
C ASP A 127 4.58 -23.57 9.99
N GLY A 128 4.53 -22.68 10.97
CA GLY A 128 5.61 -22.45 11.91
C GLY A 128 5.70 -23.51 13.00
N GLU A 129 6.89 -23.75 13.51
CA GLU A 129 7.16 -24.64 14.66
C GLU A 129 6.77 -23.98 16.01
N GLY A 130 5.79 -23.08 15.99
CA GLY A 130 5.31 -22.30 17.13
C GLY A 130 5.34 -20.80 16.88
N VAL A 131 4.77 -20.05 17.83
CA VAL A 131 4.61 -18.59 17.70
C VAL A 131 5.94 -17.87 17.57
N GLY A 132 6.94 -18.24 18.36
CA GLY A 132 8.27 -17.63 18.33
C GLY A 132 8.98 -17.81 16.98
N SER A 133 8.95 -19.01 16.45
CA SER A 133 9.52 -19.32 15.12
C SER A 133 8.78 -18.57 14.01
N THR A 134 7.47 -18.44 14.10
CA THR A 134 6.68 -17.70 13.11
C THR A 134 7.01 -16.20 13.13
N ILE A 135 7.20 -15.61 14.32
CA ILE A 135 7.62 -14.19 14.46
C ILE A 135 8.99 -14.00 13.84
N GLU A 136 9.94 -14.92 14.08
CA GLU A 136 11.27 -14.87 13.49
C GLU A 136 11.23 -14.91 11.96
N LEU A 137 10.50 -15.87 11.39
CA LEU A 137 10.32 -15.99 9.94
C LEU A 137 9.66 -14.76 9.33
N ALA A 138 8.66 -14.19 10.00
CA ALA A 138 8.00 -12.98 9.56
C ALA A 138 8.95 -11.76 9.61
N SER A 139 9.76 -11.61 10.66
CA SER A 139 10.75 -10.55 10.76
C SER A 139 11.82 -10.66 9.65
N GLN A 140 12.29 -11.87 9.38
CA GLN A 140 13.25 -12.12 8.27
C GLN A 140 12.62 -11.83 6.90
N ALA A 141 11.33 -12.13 6.70
CA ALA A 141 10.62 -11.79 5.47
C ALA A 141 10.49 -10.28 5.31
N LEU A 142 10.18 -9.55 6.37
CA LEU A 142 10.14 -8.07 6.37
C LEU A 142 11.52 -7.49 5.99
N GLU A 143 12.61 -8.04 6.54
CA GLU A 143 13.96 -7.57 6.20
C GLU A 143 14.29 -7.77 4.70
N ARG A 144 13.98 -8.94 4.13
CA ARG A 144 14.17 -9.18 2.67
C ARG A 144 13.35 -8.20 1.82
N LEU A 145 12.08 -8.03 2.16
CA LEU A 145 11.18 -7.11 1.46
C LEU A 145 11.62 -5.65 1.61
N GLY A 146 12.07 -5.25 2.81
CA GLY A 146 12.62 -3.93 3.08
C GLY A 146 13.86 -3.65 2.22
N GLN A 147 14.80 -4.60 2.15
CA GLN A 147 15.99 -4.49 1.30
C GLN A 147 15.64 -4.30 -0.17
N GLU A 148 14.62 -4.98 -0.67
CA GLU A 148 14.19 -4.87 -2.06
C GLU A 148 13.66 -3.47 -2.40
N ILE A 149 12.88 -2.85 -1.50
CA ILE A 149 12.28 -1.53 -1.76
C ILE A 149 13.16 -0.33 -1.39
N ARG A 150 14.27 -0.53 -0.66
CA ARG A 150 15.24 0.55 -0.35
C ARG A 150 15.84 1.18 -1.60
N GLY A 151 15.96 0.42 -2.68
CA GLY A 151 16.47 0.91 -3.97
C GLY A 151 15.46 1.72 -4.79
N TYR A 152 14.21 1.83 -4.36
CA TYR A 152 13.20 2.58 -5.09
C TYR A 152 13.40 4.09 -4.91
N VAL A 153 13.50 4.79 -6.03
CA VAL A 153 13.70 6.25 -6.05
C VAL A 153 12.43 6.98 -6.47
N ARG A 154 12.25 8.17 -5.93
CA ARG A 154 11.19 9.07 -6.37
C ARG A 154 11.58 9.72 -7.68
N VAL A 155 10.61 9.84 -8.57
CA VAL A 155 10.75 10.54 -9.85
C VAL A 155 9.67 11.61 -9.98
N PRO A 156 9.88 12.65 -10.80
CA PRO A 156 8.85 13.63 -11.09
C PRO A 156 7.63 12.96 -11.75
N CYS A 157 6.45 13.18 -11.19
CA CYS A 157 5.19 12.62 -11.67
C CYS A 157 4.21 13.76 -11.92
N PRO A 158 3.35 13.67 -12.97
CA PRO A 158 2.34 14.66 -13.22
C PRO A 158 1.32 14.75 -12.08
N PHE A 159 0.88 15.94 -11.74
CA PHE A 159 -0.12 16.17 -10.70
C PHE A 159 -1.44 15.43 -10.96
N SER A 160 -1.81 15.22 -12.23
CA SER A 160 -2.97 14.44 -12.66
C SER A 160 -2.96 12.96 -12.22
N THR A 161 -1.80 12.42 -11.80
CA THR A 161 -1.70 11.05 -11.27
C THR A 161 -1.92 10.97 -9.76
N LEU A 162 -2.11 12.11 -9.09
CA LEU A 162 -2.31 12.16 -7.65
C LEU A 162 -3.77 11.91 -7.29
N THR A 163 -4.01 11.09 -6.29
CA THR A 163 -5.35 10.80 -5.76
C THR A 163 -5.47 11.37 -4.36
N PHE A 164 -6.50 12.19 -4.13
CA PHE A 164 -6.84 12.74 -2.84
C PHE A 164 -8.08 12.03 -2.28
N ALA A 165 -8.00 11.57 -1.03
CA ALA A 165 -9.16 11.15 -0.28
C ALA A 165 -9.68 12.33 0.55
N LEU A 166 -10.98 12.54 0.52
CA LEU A 166 -11.65 13.57 1.30
C LEU A 166 -12.53 12.89 2.33
N GLU A 167 -12.47 13.37 3.56
CA GLU A 167 -13.26 12.86 4.68
C GLU A 167 -13.91 14.00 5.46
N CYS A 168 -15.12 13.78 5.93
CA CYS A 168 -15.81 14.67 6.85
C CYS A 168 -15.81 14.03 8.25
N GLY A 169 -15.02 14.60 9.16
CA GLY A 169 -14.85 14.07 10.53
C GLY A 169 -15.99 14.36 11.49
N GLY A 170 -16.93 15.27 11.14
CA GLY A 170 -18.06 15.61 11.99
C GLY A 170 -18.98 16.65 11.35
N SER A 171 -20.22 16.71 11.84
CA SER A 171 -21.23 17.65 11.35
C SER A 171 -21.52 18.71 12.42
N ASP A 172 -21.00 19.92 12.22
CA ASP A 172 -21.28 21.09 13.04
C ASP A 172 -21.36 22.36 12.19
N ALA A 173 -21.66 23.50 12.80
CA ALA A 173 -21.78 24.76 12.09
C ALA A 173 -20.48 25.20 11.42
N SER A 174 -19.32 24.90 12.01
CA SER A 174 -18.02 25.23 11.44
C SER A 174 -17.69 24.40 10.21
N SER A 175 -18.12 23.14 10.17
CA SER A 175 -18.01 22.28 8.99
C SER A 175 -18.74 22.88 7.80
N ALA A 176 -19.96 23.40 8.00
CA ALA A 176 -20.78 23.96 6.94
C ALA A 176 -20.23 25.28 6.38
N VAL A 177 -19.74 26.19 7.25
CA VAL A 177 -19.36 27.54 6.84
C VAL A 177 -17.86 27.72 6.55
N CYS A 178 -16.99 26.83 7.06
CA CYS A 178 -15.55 26.96 6.91
C CYS A 178 -14.92 25.77 6.22
N SER A 179 -15.02 24.56 6.84
CA SER A 179 -14.22 23.41 6.42
C SER A 179 -14.65 22.87 5.04
N ASN A 180 -15.97 22.66 4.83
CA ASN A 180 -16.45 22.12 3.56
C ASN A 180 -16.25 23.10 2.39
N PRO A 181 -16.51 24.43 2.52
CA PRO A 181 -16.17 25.40 1.49
C PRO A 181 -14.66 25.43 1.18
N ALA A 182 -13.79 25.35 2.19
CA ALA A 182 -12.34 25.32 1.97
C ALA A 182 -11.89 24.05 1.23
N VAL A 183 -12.45 22.89 1.59
CA VAL A 183 -12.19 21.63 0.87
C VAL A 183 -12.72 21.73 -0.57
N GLY A 184 -13.91 22.30 -0.79
CA GLY A 184 -14.47 22.52 -2.12
C GLY A 184 -13.55 23.39 -2.97
N GLN A 185 -13.06 24.52 -2.44
CA GLN A 185 -12.10 25.38 -3.13
C GLN A 185 -10.79 24.66 -3.47
N PHE A 186 -10.28 23.84 -2.54
CA PHE A 186 -9.10 23.00 -2.82
C PHE A 186 -9.36 22.03 -3.98
N VAL A 187 -10.51 21.37 -4.01
CA VAL A 187 -10.87 20.42 -5.08
C VAL A 187 -10.93 21.12 -6.44
N ASP A 188 -11.56 22.29 -6.52
CA ASP A 188 -11.64 23.06 -7.76
C ASP A 188 -10.24 23.42 -8.30
N VAL A 189 -9.35 23.89 -7.44
CA VAL A 189 -7.97 24.20 -7.80
C VAL A 189 -7.21 22.94 -8.22
N ALA A 190 -7.35 21.84 -7.48
CA ALA A 190 -6.67 20.57 -7.78
C ALA A 190 -7.09 20.00 -9.13
N ILE A 191 -8.40 20.01 -9.44
CA ILE A 191 -8.91 19.57 -10.74
C ILE A 191 -8.39 20.47 -11.86
N ALA A 192 -8.44 21.78 -11.70
CA ALA A 192 -7.94 22.71 -12.71
C ALA A 192 -6.46 22.47 -13.05
N GLN A 193 -5.63 22.20 -12.04
CA GLN A 193 -4.21 21.89 -12.22
C GLN A 193 -3.99 20.51 -12.87
N ALA A 194 -4.80 19.50 -12.53
CA ALA A 194 -4.73 18.20 -13.14
C ALA A 194 -5.07 18.23 -14.64
N VAL A 195 -6.13 18.94 -15.01
CA VAL A 195 -6.59 19.11 -16.41
C VAL A 195 -5.58 19.91 -17.24
N ALA A 196 -5.03 20.99 -16.69
CA ALA A 196 -4.03 21.81 -17.38
C ALA A 196 -2.76 21.01 -17.78
N GLY A 197 -2.45 19.93 -17.07
CA GLY A 197 -1.36 19.01 -17.40
C GLY A 197 -1.69 17.99 -18.50
N VAL A 198 -2.97 17.71 -18.75
CA VAL A 198 -3.41 16.72 -19.74
C VAL A 198 -3.53 17.31 -21.14
N ASP A 199 -4.03 18.54 -21.26
CA ASP A 199 -4.28 19.20 -22.57
C ASP A 199 -3.01 19.49 -23.39
N LYS A 200 -1.83 19.44 -22.79
CA LYS A 200 -0.56 19.73 -23.46
C LYS A 200 0.16 18.47 -24.00
N GLY A 201 -0.43 17.28 -23.80
CA GLY A 201 0.15 15.99 -24.22
C GLY A 201 -0.43 15.39 -25.48
N VAL A 202 -1.40 16.03 -26.13
CA VAL A 202 -2.08 15.56 -27.36
C VAL A 202 -1.87 16.62 -28.45
N GLY A 203 -0.69 16.59 -29.03
CA GLY A 203 -0.31 17.38 -30.19
C GLY A 203 0.70 16.63 -31.03
#